data_bd0bcf036de441187efa838d58a88192
#
_entry.id   bd0bcf036de441187efa838d58a88192
#
_cell.length_a   1.000
_cell.length_b   1.000
_cell.length_c   1.000
_cell.angle_alpha   90.00
_cell.angle_beta   90.00
_cell.angle_gamma   90.00
#
_symmetry.space_group_name_H-M   'P 1'
#
loop_
_entity.id
_entity.type
_entity.pdbx_description
1 polymer ?
#
loop_
_entity_poly.entity_id
_entity_poly.type
_entity_poly.pdbx_seq_one_letter_code
_entity_poly.pdbx_strand_id
1 'polypeptide(L)' 'MPGDKNEIEKLIDTMIESGDELVDNLKTILPNSMSESMVMFHESNVENLKKIKEFLNR' A
#
# COMPACT_ATOMS: atom_id res chain seq x y z
N MET A 1 10.34 -19.12 -9.41
CA MET A 1 9.06 -19.08 -10.13
C MET A 1 8.26 -17.89 -9.70
N PRO A 2 7.71 -17.12 -10.65
CA PRO A 2 6.78 -16.08 -10.26
C PRO A 2 5.57 -16.73 -9.58
N GLY A 3 5.14 -16.14 -8.49
CA GLY A 3 4.07 -16.72 -7.68
C GLY A 3 4.55 -17.45 -6.45
N ASP A 4 5.86 -17.53 -6.24
CA ASP A 4 6.40 -18.01 -4.97
C ASP A 4 5.89 -17.09 -3.86
N LYS A 5 5.53 -17.67 -2.73
CA LYS A 5 5.01 -16.95 -1.58
C LYS A 5 5.92 -15.79 -1.17
N ASN A 6 7.22 -16.04 -1.07
CA ASN A 6 8.18 -15.01 -0.68
C ASN A 6 8.23 -13.87 -1.69
N GLU A 7 8.13 -14.19 -2.97
CA GLU A 7 8.14 -13.18 -4.02
C GLU A 7 6.87 -12.34 -3.98
N ILE A 8 5.73 -12.98 -3.74
CA ILE A 8 4.45 -12.27 -3.62
C ILE A 8 4.49 -11.32 -2.42
N GLU A 9 5.02 -11.77 -1.29
CA GLU A 9 5.16 -10.91 -0.11
C GLU A 9 6.04 -9.69 -0.39
N LYS A 10 7.14 -9.87 -1.10
CA LYS A 10 8.03 -8.76 -1.48
C LYS A 10 7.31 -7.75 -2.37
N LEU A 11 6.52 -8.23 -3.32
CA LEU A 11 5.75 -7.34 -4.19
C LEU A 11 4.73 -6.54 -3.39
N ILE A 12 4.07 -7.18 -2.43
CA ILE A 12 3.11 -6.50 -1.56
C ILE A 12 3.82 -5.42 -0.73
N ASP A 13 4.96 -5.74 -0.14
CA ASP A 13 5.73 -4.78 0.64
C ASP A 13 6.17 -3.59 -0.21
N THR A 14 6.58 -3.86 -1.46
CA THR A 14 6.95 -2.81 -2.40
C THR A 14 5.76 -1.90 -2.71
N MET A 15 4.59 -2.47 -2.89
CA MET A 15 3.37 -1.68 -3.13
C MET A 15 3.07 -0.77 -1.94
N ILE A 16 3.20 -1.28 -0.73
CA ILE A 16 2.95 -0.49 0.48
C ILE A 16 3.95 0.67 0.57
N GLU A 17 5.23 0.39 0.42
CA GLU A 17 6.28 1.41 0.49
C GLU A 17 6.13 2.47 -0.59
N SER A 18 5.89 2.05 -1.82
CA SER A 18 5.70 2.98 -2.94
C SER A 18 4.48 3.85 -2.74
N GLY A 19 3.40 3.27 -2.22
CA GLY A 19 2.19 4.02 -1.91
C GLY A 19 2.42 5.07 -0.82
N ASP A 20 3.17 4.71 0.23
CA ASP A 20 3.50 5.65 1.29
C ASP A 20 4.28 6.85 0.76
N GLU A 21 5.28 6.61 -0.08
CA GLU A 21 6.07 7.68 -0.68
C GLU A 21 5.22 8.58 -1.58
N LEU A 22 4.36 7.95 -2.38
CA LEU A 22 3.49 8.69 -3.29
C LEU A 22 2.53 9.60 -2.51
N VAL A 23 1.94 9.07 -1.45
CA VAL A 23 1.03 9.84 -0.61
C VAL A 23 1.76 11.03 0.03
N ASP A 24 2.96 10.79 0.57
CA ASP A 24 3.75 11.85 1.18
C ASP A 24 4.06 12.97 0.20
N ASN A 25 4.42 12.61 -1.03
CA ASN A 25 4.70 13.60 -2.07
C ASN A 25 3.45 14.39 -2.45
N LEU A 26 2.33 13.70 -2.58
CA LEU A 26 1.08 14.35 -2.99
C LEU A 26 0.50 15.25 -1.91
N LYS A 27 0.74 14.95 -0.63
CA LYS A 27 0.31 15.81 0.47
C LYS A 27 0.88 17.22 0.38
N THR A 28 2.05 17.36 -0.21
CA THR A 28 2.69 18.68 -0.35
C THR A 28 2.11 19.49 -1.50
N ILE A 29 1.38 18.88 -2.40
CA ILE A 29 0.88 19.48 -3.63
C ILE A 29 -0.63 19.71 -3.60
N LEU A 30 -1.36 18.74 -3.02
CA LEU A 30 -2.81 18.75 -3.05
C LEU A 30 -3.44 19.55 -1.91
N PRO A 31 -4.65 20.11 -2.13
CA PRO A 31 -5.42 20.74 -1.05
C PRO A 31 -5.70 19.71 0.06
N ASN A 32 -5.90 20.20 1.29
CA ASN A 32 -6.10 19.34 2.46
C ASN A 32 -7.21 18.32 2.30
N SER A 33 -8.35 18.71 1.73
CA SER A 33 -9.47 17.79 1.56
C SER A 33 -9.13 16.62 0.64
N MET A 34 -8.37 16.89 -0.42
CA MET A 34 -7.93 15.84 -1.35
C MET A 34 -6.86 14.97 -0.72
N SER A 35 -5.96 15.58 0.05
CA SER A 35 -4.92 14.83 0.77
C SER A 35 -5.52 13.85 1.77
N GLU A 36 -6.54 14.28 2.51
CA GLU A 36 -7.22 13.42 3.46
C GLU A 36 -7.88 12.23 2.79
N SER A 37 -8.57 12.46 1.67
CA SER A 37 -9.21 11.38 0.92
C SER A 37 -8.18 10.37 0.41
N MET A 38 -7.04 10.87 -0.05
CA MET A 38 -5.98 10.02 -0.57
C MET A 38 -5.33 9.18 0.54
N VAL A 39 -5.11 9.78 1.71
CA VAL A 39 -4.58 9.05 2.87
C VAL A 39 -5.53 7.94 3.27
N MET A 40 -6.83 8.21 3.34
CA MET A 40 -7.82 7.19 3.68
C MET A 40 -7.84 6.05 2.67
N PHE A 41 -7.78 6.39 1.38
CA PHE A 41 -7.73 5.40 0.31
C PHE A 41 -6.49 4.52 0.45
N HIS A 42 -5.34 5.15 0.68
CA HIS A 42 -4.08 4.42 0.83
C HIS A 42 -4.09 3.51 2.06
N GLU A 43 -4.59 4.01 3.20
CA GLU A 43 -4.69 3.20 4.42
C GLU A 43 -5.56 1.97 4.21
N SER A 44 -6.68 2.13 3.48
CA SER A 44 -7.55 1.02 3.14
C SER A 44 -6.83 -0.01 2.27
N ASN A 45 -6.04 0.45 1.30
CA ASN A 45 -5.25 -0.43 0.44
C ASN A 45 -4.19 -1.19 1.24
N VAL A 46 -3.50 -0.52 2.14
CA VAL A 46 -2.49 -1.15 2.99
C VAL A 46 -3.13 -2.25 3.84
N GLU A 47 -4.28 -1.97 4.41
CA GLU A 47 -4.99 -2.94 5.22
C GLU A 47 -5.39 -4.17 4.40
N ASN A 48 -5.89 -3.95 3.19
CA ASN A 48 -6.24 -5.04 2.28
C ASN A 48 -5.01 -5.87 1.89
N LEU A 49 -3.90 -5.21 1.62
CA LEU A 49 -2.66 -5.89 1.28
C LEU A 49 -2.14 -6.73 2.44
N LYS A 50 -2.27 -6.23 3.66
CA LYS A 50 -1.89 -6.99 4.86
C LYS A 50 -2.76 -8.24 5.02
N LYS A 51 -4.05 -8.16 4.71
CA LYS A 51 -4.92 -9.32 4.73
C LYS A 51 -4.50 -10.38 3.73
N ILE A 52 -4.06 -9.97 2.56
CA ILE A 52 -3.53 -10.88 1.56
C ILE A 52 -2.28 -11.58 2.09
N LYS A 53 -1.38 -10.83 2.73
CA LYS A 53 -0.18 -11.42 3.34
C LYS A 53 -0.54 -12.46 4.40
N GLU A 54 -1.52 -12.16 5.25
CA GLU A 54 -1.99 -13.11 6.25
C GLU A 54 -2.52 -14.38 5.62
N PHE A 55 -3.29 -14.25 4.55
CA PHE A 55 -3.82 -15.39 3.82
C PHE A 55 -2.70 -16.26 3.27
N LEU A 56 -1.65 -15.65 2.73
CA LEU A 56 -0.52 -16.38 2.18
C LEU A 56 0.28 -17.12 3.25
N ASN A 57 0.21 -16.67 4.49
CA ASN A 57 0.98 -17.24 5.61
C ASN A 57 0.19 -18.24 6.46
N ARG A 58 -0.98 -18.63 6.04
CA ARG A 58 -1.78 -19.64 6.74
C ARG A 58 -1.28 -21.05 6.54
#